data_5cee3e411c8d33e767e5ff9df6cb8f6f
#
_entry.id   5cee3e411c8d33e767e5ff9df6cb8f6f
#
_cell.length_a   1.000
_cell.length_b   1.000
_cell.length_c   1.000
_cell.angle_alpha   90.00
_cell.angle_beta   90.00
_cell.angle_gamma   90.00
#
_symmetry.space_group_name_H-M   'P 1'
#
loop_
_entity.id
_entity.type
_entity.pdbx_description
1 polymer ?
#
loop_
_entity_poly.entity_id
_entity_poly.type
_entity_poly.pdbx_seq_one_letter_code
_entity_poly.pdbx_strand_id
1 'polypeptide(L)'
;MEKIDKNKIKVENKMLEFDVPIKAIVKFKDIFIVLIREKKEIPNNIIAFDYDGNELWKINDIVQAKILRGYDDIKKISENEIEVRYELGIIFKIDIINKTILSKEYLR
;
A
#
# COMPACT_ATOMS: atom_id res chain seq x y z
N MET A 1 14.36 -7.59 1.42
CA MET A 1 13.27 -8.04 0.54
C MET A 1 13.66 -7.88 -0.93
N GLU A 2 13.16 -8.72 -1.77
CA GLU A 2 13.49 -8.72 -3.19
C GLU A 2 12.27 -9.13 -4.01
N LYS A 3 11.91 -8.31 -5.00
CA LYS A 3 10.86 -8.68 -5.96
C LYS A 3 11.43 -9.71 -6.92
N ILE A 4 10.89 -10.92 -6.93
CA ILE A 4 11.38 -12.02 -7.73
C ILE A 4 10.62 -12.17 -9.04
N ASP A 5 9.32 -11.91 -9.03
CA ASP A 5 8.44 -12.05 -10.17
C ASP A 5 7.39 -10.94 -10.12
N LYS A 6 6.55 -10.83 -11.13
CA LYS A 6 5.50 -9.80 -11.22
C LYS A 6 4.53 -9.81 -10.03
N ASN A 7 4.39 -10.94 -9.34
CA ASN A 7 3.46 -11.10 -8.22
C ASN A 7 4.11 -11.73 -6.98
N LYS A 8 5.45 -11.78 -6.91
CA LYS A 8 6.16 -12.44 -5.80
C LYS A 8 7.26 -11.58 -5.23
N ILE A 9 7.37 -11.59 -3.91
CA ILE A 9 8.43 -10.92 -3.16
C ILE A 9 9.05 -11.93 -2.20
N LYS A 10 10.36 -12.02 -2.19
CA LYS A 10 11.11 -12.83 -1.22
C LYS A 10 11.54 -11.95 -0.06
N VAL A 11 11.19 -12.35 1.16
CA VAL A 11 11.57 -11.65 2.39
C VAL A 11 12.18 -12.68 3.33
N GLU A 12 13.47 -12.61 3.56
CA GLU A 12 14.21 -13.63 4.32
C GLU A 12 13.98 -15.02 3.71
N ASN A 13 13.39 -15.94 4.46
CA ASN A 13 13.06 -17.28 4.01
C ASN A 13 11.59 -17.42 3.57
N LYS A 14 10.85 -16.31 3.55
CA LYS A 14 9.43 -16.32 3.15
C LYS A 14 9.24 -15.86 1.73
N MET A 15 8.25 -16.43 1.08
CA MET A 15 7.78 -15.99 -0.23
C MET A 15 6.40 -15.37 -0.08
N LEU A 16 6.28 -14.08 -0.38
CA LEU A 16 4.99 -13.39 -0.43
C LEU A 16 4.48 -13.49 -1.86
N GLU A 17 3.36 -14.14 -2.03
CA GLU A 17 2.74 -14.33 -3.35
C GLU A 17 1.37 -13.66 -3.39
N PHE A 18 1.14 -12.87 -4.42
CA PHE A 18 -0.13 -12.17 -4.64
C PHE A 18 -0.86 -12.78 -5.83
N ASP A 19 -2.20 -12.73 -5.81
CA ASP A 19 -3.02 -13.23 -6.93
C ASP A 19 -2.94 -12.33 -8.16
N VAL A 20 -2.44 -11.13 -7.99
CA VAL A 20 -2.39 -10.09 -9.03
C VAL A 20 -0.99 -9.47 -9.08
N PRO A 21 -0.64 -8.80 -10.18
CA PRO A 21 0.68 -8.18 -10.30
C PRO A 21 0.94 -7.08 -9.28
N ILE A 22 2.19 -6.97 -8.87
CA ILE A 22 2.68 -5.87 -8.04
C ILE A 22 2.89 -4.66 -8.95
N LYS A 23 2.32 -3.52 -8.57
CA LYS A 23 2.46 -2.26 -9.32
C LYS A 23 3.59 -1.38 -8.80
N ALA A 24 3.77 -1.34 -7.48
CA ALA A 24 4.81 -0.52 -6.87
C ALA A 24 5.18 -1.05 -5.49
N ILE A 25 6.40 -0.74 -5.06
CA ILE A 25 6.89 -1.04 -3.71
C ILE A 25 7.58 0.22 -3.21
N VAL A 26 7.24 0.67 -2.01
CA VAL A 26 7.95 1.75 -1.32
C VAL A 26 8.61 1.19 -0.07
N LYS A 27 9.87 1.56 0.15
CA LYS A 27 10.69 1.02 1.22
C LYS A 27 10.96 2.05 2.30
N PHE A 28 10.86 1.63 3.55
CA PHE A 28 11.20 2.40 4.73
C PHE A 28 12.22 1.63 5.56
N LYS A 29 12.67 2.20 6.65
CA LYS A 29 13.65 1.58 7.52
C LYS A 29 13.18 0.22 8.07
N ASP A 30 11.97 0.17 8.61
CA ASP A 30 11.46 -1.01 9.32
C ASP A 30 10.34 -1.75 8.59
N ILE A 31 9.77 -1.15 7.55
CA ILE A 31 8.67 -1.74 6.78
C ILE A 31 8.81 -1.44 5.30
N PHE A 32 8.10 -2.20 4.49
CA PHE A 32 7.88 -1.85 3.09
C PHE A 32 6.38 -1.96 2.77
N ILE A 33 5.93 -1.20 1.80
CA ILE A 33 4.52 -1.10 1.44
C ILE A 33 4.38 -1.46 -0.05
N VAL A 34 3.43 -2.34 -0.32
CA VAL A 34 3.21 -2.89 -1.66
C VAL A 34 1.87 -2.39 -2.19
N LEU A 35 1.89 -1.84 -3.41
CA LEU A 35 0.70 -1.56 -4.19
C LEU A 35 0.54 -2.67 -5.22
N ILE A 36 -0.54 -3.42 -5.14
CA ILE A 36 -0.87 -4.46 -6.11
C ILE A 36 -2.03 -4.00 -6.98
N ARG A 37 -2.23 -4.68 -8.13
CA ARG A 37 -3.38 -4.42 -8.98
C ARG A 37 -4.65 -4.70 -8.20
N GLU A 38 -5.66 -3.83 -8.31
CA GLU A 38 -6.90 -4.01 -7.56
C GLU A 38 -7.70 -5.22 -8.04
N LYS A 39 -8.43 -5.83 -7.11
CA LYS A 39 -9.41 -6.87 -7.40
C LYS A 39 -10.81 -6.26 -7.38
N LYS A 40 -11.74 -6.86 -8.13
CA LYS A 40 -13.10 -6.34 -8.27
C LYS A 40 -13.92 -6.35 -6.98
N GLU A 41 -13.68 -7.30 -6.08
CA GLU A 41 -14.58 -7.54 -4.95
C GLU A 41 -14.43 -6.52 -3.81
N ILE A 42 -13.28 -6.44 -3.19
CA ILE A 42 -13.02 -5.47 -2.12
C ILE A 42 -11.61 -4.92 -2.34
N PRO A 43 -11.50 -3.77 -2.99
CA PRO A 43 -10.18 -3.20 -3.24
C PRO A 43 -9.52 -2.81 -1.91
N ASN A 44 -8.46 -3.50 -1.58
CA ASN A 44 -7.64 -3.23 -0.40
C ASN A 44 -6.20 -3.50 -0.82
N ASN A 45 -5.78 -2.76 -1.83
CA ASN A 45 -4.63 -3.11 -2.66
C ASN A 45 -3.32 -2.44 -2.28
N ILE A 46 -3.26 -1.84 -1.09
CA ILE A 46 -2.01 -1.34 -0.51
C ILE A 46 -1.81 -2.06 0.82
N ILE A 47 -0.69 -2.74 0.97
CA ILE A 47 -0.41 -3.63 2.09
C ILE A 47 0.98 -3.36 2.63
N ALA A 48 1.10 -3.19 3.95
CA ALA A 48 2.37 -3.01 4.62
C ALA A 48 2.88 -4.30 5.24
N PHE A 49 4.17 -4.52 5.11
CA PHE A 49 4.86 -5.67 5.68
C PHE A 49 6.11 -5.23 6.45
N ASP A 50 6.48 -5.97 7.48
CA ASP A 50 7.81 -5.84 8.05
C ASP A 50 8.84 -6.66 7.23
N TYR A 51 10.11 -6.55 7.56
CA TYR A 51 11.17 -7.25 6.82
C TYR A 51 11.34 -8.72 7.24
N ASP A 52 10.49 -9.21 8.15
CA ASP A 52 10.35 -10.63 8.43
C ASP A 52 9.23 -11.27 7.60
N GLY A 53 8.53 -10.47 6.80
CA GLY A 53 7.45 -10.94 5.92
C GLY A 53 6.09 -11.00 6.58
N ASN A 54 5.91 -10.34 7.72
CA ASN A 54 4.61 -10.28 8.39
C ASN A 54 3.78 -9.12 7.87
N GLU A 55 2.51 -9.38 7.55
CA GLU A 55 1.58 -8.33 7.18
C GLU A 55 1.23 -7.50 8.41
N LEU A 56 1.37 -6.17 8.29
CA LEU A 56 1.12 -5.24 9.39
C LEU A 56 -0.25 -4.59 9.30
N TRP A 57 -0.62 -4.11 8.12
CA TRP A 57 -1.92 -3.49 7.86
C TRP A 57 -2.21 -3.41 6.37
N LYS A 58 -3.48 -3.20 6.04
CA LYS A 58 -3.94 -2.87 4.69
C LYS A 58 -4.55 -1.49 4.70
N ILE A 59 -4.60 -0.85 3.54
CA ILE A 59 -5.02 0.55 3.42
C ILE A 59 -6.42 0.81 3.99
N ASN A 60 -7.35 -0.13 3.87
CA ASN A 60 -8.70 0.05 4.39
C ASN A 60 -8.77 0.04 5.93
N ASP A 61 -7.70 -0.36 6.60
CA ASP A 61 -7.59 -0.23 8.06
C ASP A 61 -7.38 1.23 8.47
N ILE A 62 -6.88 2.06 7.55
CA ILE A 62 -6.59 3.47 7.79
C ILE A 62 -7.62 4.36 7.10
N VAL A 63 -7.87 4.13 5.82
CA VAL A 63 -8.84 4.89 5.03
C VAL A 63 -10.13 4.09 4.92
N GLN A 64 -11.15 4.52 5.62
CA GLN A 64 -12.45 3.85 5.62
C GLN A 64 -13.39 4.58 4.65
N ALA A 65 -13.23 4.32 3.37
CA ALA A 65 -14.04 4.94 2.33
C ALA A 65 -15.42 4.28 2.24
N LYS A 66 -16.46 5.09 2.02
CA LYS A 66 -17.83 4.60 1.85
C LYS A 66 -18.01 3.84 0.54
N ILE A 67 -17.33 4.31 -0.51
CA ILE A 67 -17.34 3.66 -1.82
C ILE A 67 -16.04 2.91 -1.96
N LEU A 68 -16.12 1.60 -2.16
CA LEU A 68 -14.94 0.76 -2.25
C LEU A 68 -14.37 0.82 -3.66
N ARG A 69 -13.26 1.53 -3.79
CA ARG A 69 -12.43 1.58 -5.00
C ARG A 69 -10.98 1.30 -4.63
N GLY A 70 -10.20 0.95 -5.60
CA GLY A 70 -8.78 0.71 -5.39
C GLY A 70 -7.94 1.98 -5.43
N TYR A 71 -6.67 1.81 -5.20
CA TYR A 71 -5.66 2.85 -5.30
C TYR A 71 -4.82 2.60 -6.54
N ASP A 72 -4.43 3.63 -7.25
CA ASP A 72 -3.68 3.51 -8.48
C ASP A 72 -2.26 4.07 -8.41
N ASP A 73 -1.89 4.71 -7.32
CA ASP A 73 -0.54 5.20 -7.13
C ASP A 73 -0.17 5.30 -5.64
N ILE A 74 1.12 5.21 -5.36
CA ILE A 74 1.69 5.39 -4.03
C ILE A 74 3.05 6.06 -4.16
N LYS A 75 3.33 7.02 -3.27
CA LYS A 75 4.60 7.73 -3.21
C LYS A 75 5.09 7.84 -1.77
N LYS A 76 6.39 7.66 -1.58
CA LYS A 76 7.04 7.97 -0.31
C LYS A 76 7.28 9.47 -0.24
N ILE A 77 6.74 10.12 0.79
CA ILE A 77 6.92 11.56 1.01
C ILE A 77 8.06 11.82 1.97
N SER A 78 8.14 11.06 3.06
CA SER A 78 9.20 11.12 4.06
C SER A 78 9.38 9.75 4.69
N GLU A 79 10.22 9.62 5.71
CA GLU A 79 10.41 8.34 6.42
C GLU A 79 9.14 7.88 7.15
N ASN A 80 8.19 8.79 7.41
CA ASN A 80 6.97 8.48 8.15
C ASN A 80 5.70 8.69 7.35
N GLU A 81 5.79 9.14 6.09
CA GLU A 81 4.62 9.58 5.33
C GLU A 81 4.58 9.02 3.93
N ILE A 82 3.39 8.62 3.52
CA ILE A 82 3.10 8.25 2.13
C ILE A 82 1.96 9.10 1.58
N GLU A 83 1.91 9.18 0.26
CA GLU A 83 0.80 9.74 -0.47
C GLU A 83 0.21 8.62 -1.32
N VAL A 84 -1.11 8.42 -1.22
CA VAL A 84 -1.81 7.40 -2.00
C VAL A 84 -2.92 8.07 -2.81
N ARG A 85 -3.11 7.60 -4.04
CA ARG A 85 -4.15 8.12 -4.92
C ARG A 85 -5.28 7.11 -5.04
N TYR A 86 -6.46 7.52 -4.53
CA TYR A 86 -7.69 6.77 -4.63
C TYR A 86 -8.33 6.99 -6.01
N GLU A 87 -8.86 5.93 -6.61
CA GLU A 87 -9.36 5.98 -8.00
C GLU A 87 -10.46 7.01 -8.28
N LEU A 88 -11.20 7.44 -7.27
CA LEU A 88 -12.20 8.49 -7.44
C LEU A 88 -11.60 9.90 -7.49
N GLY A 89 -10.27 10.01 -7.63
CA GLY A 89 -9.61 11.30 -7.74
C GLY A 89 -9.31 11.96 -6.41
N ILE A 90 -9.06 11.18 -5.38
CA ILE A 90 -8.74 11.69 -4.05
C ILE A 90 -7.30 11.29 -3.70
N ILE A 91 -6.53 12.26 -3.24
CA ILE A 91 -5.17 12.02 -2.73
C ILE A 91 -5.21 12.10 -1.21
N PHE A 92 -4.74 11.04 -0.56
CA PHE A 92 -4.56 11.00 0.89
C PHE A 92 -3.09 11.05 1.23
N LYS A 93 -2.71 11.89 2.19
CA LYS A 93 -1.41 11.81 2.86
C LYS A 93 -1.61 11.09 4.17
N ILE A 94 -0.78 10.12 4.44
CA ILE A 94 -0.94 9.20 5.57
C ILE A 94 0.35 9.15 6.37
N ASP A 95 0.20 9.28 7.71
CA ASP A 95 1.26 8.98 8.67
C ASP A 95 1.24 7.46 8.89
N ILE A 96 2.30 6.78 8.45
CA ILE A 96 2.38 5.32 8.52
C ILE A 96 2.73 4.80 9.91
N ILE A 97 3.24 5.66 10.78
CA ILE A 97 3.58 5.29 12.17
C ILE A 97 2.31 5.29 13.02
N ASN A 98 1.56 6.38 12.98
CA ASN A 98 0.33 6.55 13.75
C ASN A 98 -0.90 5.97 13.03
N LYS A 99 -0.76 5.60 11.76
CA LYS A 99 -1.83 5.07 10.93
C LYS A 99 -3.01 6.03 10.85
N THR A 100 -2.71 7.30 10.55
CA THR A 100 -3.70 8.37 10.48
C THR A 100 -3.62 9.12 9.16
N ILE A 101 -4.76 9.65 8.74
CA ILE A 101 -4.84 10.50 7.55
C ILE A 101 -4.43 11.91 7.95
N LEU A 102 -3.39 12.45 7.29
CA LEU A 102 -2.88 13.80 7.53
C LEU A 102 -3.60 14.84 6.67
N SER A 103 -3.91 14.49 5.44
CA SER A 103 -4.64 15.39 4.55
C SER A 103 -5.38 14.61 3.47
N LYS A 104 -6.38 15.27 2.89
CA LYS A 104 -7.21 14.74 1.84
C LYS A 104 -7.42 15.84 0.80
N GLU A 105 -7.04 15.56 -0.45
CA GLU A 105 -7.18 16.49 -1.56
C GLU A 105 -7.97 15.85 -2.69
N TYR A 106 -8.80 16.64 -3.35
CA TYR A 106 -9.54 16.19 -4.52
C TYR A 106 -8.83 16.63 -5.79
N LEU A 107 -8.62 15.70 -6.70
CA LEU A 107 -8.14 16.00 -8.05
C LEU A 107 -9.31 16.54 -8.89
N ARG A 108 -8.99 17.51 -9.72
CA ARG A 108 -9.97 18.09 -10.64
C ARG A 108 -9.74 17.61 -12.06
#